data_8fae1e4736af2fc015d6db674fe5640c
#
_entry.id   8fae1e4736af2fc015d6db674fe5640c
#
_cell.length_a   1.000
_cell.length_b   1.000
_cell.length_c   1.000
_cell.angle_alpha   90.00
_cell.angle_beta   90.00
_cell.angle_gamma   90.00
#
_symmetry.space_group_name_H-M   'P 1'
#
loop_
_entity.id
_entity.type
_entity.pdbx_description
1 polymer ?
#
loop_
_entity_poly.entity_id
_entity_poly.type
_entity_poly.pdbx_seq_one_letter_code
_entity_poly.pdbx_strand_id
1 'polypeptide(L)'
;TGSRQHVGNWPGKTVERKDGSFVHKDTTYKIIDLPGTYSLSANSDEEVVTRNYIASGQADVVCILADASQLNRSLFMLADYTGIRVPVVLLLNMMDVAKSQGKQIDTNGIAKSLGIPVVPLVAADKKQYGTFFRMLESIDKNASTLDEKRLAQIYQNTIGAAFDEIKALLPADGIGIYSSTWLTAKLIEQDKLARSLVKETVDAGTYTAIEKKLSDVKDGNLLTGDCKFQWIDKLVNENVTSKKNKLLRSRFDKAATSKRWGKPIAIGMIVLGLICSMVIGFPLMGLFSGLISAISVPLANWLLDIGAAPFLVSLLCNAILTAVSFALQMASYVFGISLVFGLMEDVGYMARISYVFDDTMTKLGLQGKAIMPFLVSFGCNIGGITGTRVIDSWGQRVMTIALSWVVPCASTWGVVGLVSGTFFGNGAAVVVLALFAVAFLHIFITYKVFGRSLNKVEGRTGLIMELPPYHKPHWKSLFGSVFSKMGNVLSRALRIIICISVIFWLLSYSADGNVANSIIYKVGTFIEPVTSLFGLPWQLFIAFVASAMGKEASLGVMASLFNTGSIWAAIEQSATVDTAALSTSMLSVISR
;
A
#
# COMPACT_ATOMS: atom_id res chain seq x y z
N THR A 1 -9.50 -14.69 -15.49
CA THR A 1 -9.64 -16.12 -15.73
C THR A 1 -10.94 -16.71 -15.21
N GLY A 2 -11.63 -16.08 -14.23
CA GLY A 2 -12.85 -16.62 -13.59
C GLY A 2 -12.58 -17.78 -12.63
N SER A 3 -11.31 -18.11 -12.36
CA SER A 3 -10.92 -19.16 -11.42
C SER A 3 -11.15 -18.73 -9.96
N ARG A 4 -11.54 -19.67 -9.11
CA ARG A 4 -11.54 -19.47 -7.66
C ARG A 4 -10.08 -19.43 -7.20
N GLN A 5 -9.67 -18.32 -6.59
CA GLN A 5 -8.32 -18.17 -6.06
C GLN A 5 -8.23 -18.74 -4.65
N HIS A 6 -7.19 -19.50 -4.38
CA HIS A 6 -6.79 -19.86 -3.04
C HIS A 6 -5.72 -18.88 -2.57
N VAL A 7 -5.91 -18.30 -1.39
CA VAL A 7 -4.98 -17.32 -0.81
C VAL A 7 -4.29 -17.96 0.38
N GLY A 8 -2.98 -17.96 0.38
CA GLY A 8 -2.13 -18.45 1.46
C GLY A 8 -0.82 -17.68 1.48
N ASN A 9 0.11 -18.04 2.36
CA ASN A 9 1.45 -17.48 2.39
C ASN A 9 2.48 -18.49 1.84
N TRP A 10 3.56 -17.98 1.25
CA TRP A 10 4.69 -18.82 0.90
C TRP A 10 5.35 -19.38 2.17
N PRO A 11 5.78 -20.65 2.17
CA PRO A 11 6.40 -21.25 3.34
C PRO A 11 7.60 -20.45 3.86
N GLY A 12 7.57 -20.08 5.14
CA GLY A 12 8.64 -19.35 5.81
C GLY A 12 8.81 -17.87 5.41
N LYS A 13 7.86 -17.29 4.66
CA LYS A 13 7.88 -15.90 4.21
C LYS A 13 6.53 -15.21 4.42
N THR A 14 6.56 -13.91 4.64
CA THR A 14 5.35 -13.07 4.82
C THR A 14 4.70 -12.65 3.50
N VAL A 15 5.03 -13.33 2.40
CA VAL A 15 4.55 -13.02 1.05
C VAL A 15 3.30 -13.84 0.75
N GLU A 16 2.24 -13.20 0.26
CA GLU A 16 0.99 -13.87 -0.12
C GLU A 16 1.20 -14.78 -1.33
N ARG A 17 0.66 -16.00 -1.22
CA ARG A 17 0.56 -16.95 -2.34
C ARG A 17 -0.87 -16.98 -2.84
N LYS A 18 -1.02 -16.84 -4.16
CA LYS A 18 -2.31 -16.99 -4.84
C LYS A 18 -2.17 -18.06 -5.90
N ASP A 19 -2.94 -19.11 -5.77
CA ASP A 19 -3.02 -20.17 -6.77
C ASP A 19 -4.48 -20.40 -7.19
N GLY A 20 -4.64 -20.87 -8.40
CA GLY A 20 -5.94 -21.17 -8.98
C GLY A 20 -5.81 -22.20 -10.09
N SER A 21 -6.93 -22.74 -10.52
CA SER A 21 -6.98 -23.65 -11.66
C SER A 21 -8.10 -23.29 -12.61
N PHE A 22 -7.90 -23.58 -13.87
CA PHE A 22 -8.94 -23.52 -14.89
C PHE A 22 -8.83 -24.72 -15.83
N VAL A 23 -9.96 -25.09 -16.41
CA VAL A 23 -10.02 -26.15 -17.41
C VAL A 23 -10.17 -25.50 -18.78
N HIS A 24 -9.31 -25.91 -19.74
CA HIS A 24 -9.44 -25.52 -21.13
C HIS A 24 -9.37 -26.79 -21.98
N LYS A 25 -10.44 -27.07 -22.74
CA LYS A 25 -10.69 -28.38 -23.35
C LYS A 25 -10.59 -29.46 -22.26
N ASP A 26 -9.80 -30.51 -22.48
CA ASP A 26 -9.65 -31.64 -21.55
C ASP A 26 -8.44 -31.50 -20.61
N THR A 27 -7.78 -30.34 -20.61
CA THR A 27 -6.57 -30.10 -19.79
C THR A 27 -6.86 -29.15 -18.66
N THR A 28 -6.49 -29.55 -17.44
CA THR A 28 -6.54 -28.68 -16.25
C THR A 28 -5.20 -27.97 -16.10
N TYR A 29 -5.25 -26.64 -16.14
CA TYR A 29 -4.09 -25.77 -15.91
C TYR A 29 -4.12 -25.24 -14.48
N LYS A 30 -3.03 -25.45 -13.76
CA LYS A 30 -2.80 -24.83 -12.45
C LYS A 30 -1.99 -23.55 -12.64
N ILE A 31 -2.52 -22.42 -12.21
CA ILE A 31 -1.84 -21.13 -12.25
C ILE A 31 -1.37 -20.78 -10.84
N ILE A 32 -0.11 -20.38 -10.74
CA ILE A 32 0.48 -19.86 -9.51
C ILE A 32 0.93 -18.44 -9.78
N ASP A 33 0.35 -17.50 -9.05
CA ASP A 33 0.70 -16.08 -9.10
C ASP A 33 1.96 -15.86 -8.23
N LEU A 34 3.07 -15.56 -8.91
CA LEU A 34 4.32 -15.25 -8.23
C LEU A 34 4.37 -13.77 -7.88
N PRO A 35 5.04 -13.39 -6.79
CA PRO A 35 5.22 -12.00 -6.43
C PRO A 35 5.81 -11.18 -7.57
N GLY A 36 5.32 -9.97 -7.77
CA GLY A 36 5.80 -9.08 -8.82
C GLY A 36 7.24 -8.64 -8.55
N THR A 37 8.14 -9.01 -9.44
CA THR A 37 9.57 -8.70 -9.35
C THR A 37 10.08 -8.07 -10.63
N TYR A 38 11.09 -7.23 -10.52
CA TYR A 38 11.77 -6.65 -11.69
C TYR A 38 13.07 -7.38 -12.04
N SER A 39 13.55 -8.23 -11.13
CA SER A 39 14.82 -8.95 -11.24
C SER A 39 14.71 -10.29 -10.50
N LEU A 40 15.58 -11.22 -10.82
CA LEU A 40 15.77 -12.49 -10.09
C LEU A 40 16.98 -12.43 -9.14
N SER A 41 17.55 -11.26 -8.91
CA SER A 41 18.60 -11.04 -7.92
C SER A 41 17.96 -11.02 -6.54
N ALA A 42 18.41 -11.84 -5.59
CA ALA A 42 17.78 -12.04 -4.28
C ALA A 42 17.92 -10.86 -3.31
N ASN A 43 17.48 -9.69 -3.72
CA ASN A 43 17.54 -8.46 -2.94
C ASN A 43 16.28 -8.24 -2.07
N SER A 44 15.15 -8.85 -2.45
CA SER A 44 13.89 -8.81 -1.71
C SER A 44 13.34 -10.21 -1.43
N ASP A 45 12.44 -10.34 -0.44
CA ASP A 45 11.77 -11.61 -0.14
C ASP A 45 10.94 -12.10 -1.33
N GLU A 46 10.35 -11.19 -2.08
CA GLU A 46 9.56 -11.45 -3.29
C GLU A 46 10.43 -12.07 -4.39
N GLU A 47 11.61 -11.51 -4.64
CA GLU A 47 12.58 -12.03 -5.62
C GLU A 47 13.09 -13.41 -5.24
N VAL A 48 13.38 -13.62 -3.95
CA VAL A 48 13.79 -14.95 -3.43
C VAL A 48 12.70 -15.99 -3.63
N VAL A 49 11.43 -15.64 -3.31
CA VAL A 49 10.29 -16.56 -3.49
C VAL A 49 10.11 -16.93 -4.96
N THR A 50 10.11 -15.94 -5.85
CA THR A 50 9.94 -16.16 -7.29
C THR A 50 11.05 -17.04 -7.84
N ARG A 51 12.31 -16.76 -7.53
CA ARG A 51 13.45 -17.53 -7.98
C ARG A 51 13.45 -18.96 -7.46
N ASN A 52 13.19 -19.15 -6.17
CA ASN A 52 13.16 -20.49 -5.57
C ASN A 52 12.03 -21.33 -6.14
N TYR A 53 10.88 -20.73 -6.45
CA TYR A 53 9.79 -21.45 -7.10
C TYR A 53 10.16 -21.90 -8.52
N ILE A 54 10.79 -21.03 -9.31
CA ILE A 54 11.27 -21.39 -10.65
C ILE A 54 12.31 -22.53 -10.55
N ALA A 55 13.22 -22.44 -9.57
CA ALA A 55 14.27 -23.44 -9.35
C ALA A 55 13.75 -24.79 -8.86
N SER A 56 12.56 -24.82 -8.23
CA SER A 56 11.97 -26.05 -7.67
C SER A 56 11.55 -27.08 -8.73
N GLY A 57 11.53 -26.71 -10.02
CA GLY A 57 11.07 -27.57 -11.11
C GLY A 57 9.57 -27.86 -11.11
N GLN A 58 8.79 -27.17 -10.26
CA GLN A 58 7.33 -27.36 -10.17
C GLN A 58 6.57 -26.65 -11.30
N ALA A 59 7.22 -25.71 -11.99
CA ALA A 59 6.61 -24.99 -13.10
C ALA A 59 6.92 -25.67 -14.42
N ASP A 60 5.91 -26.11 -15.16
CA ASP A 60 6.05 -26.60 -16.53
C ASP A 60 6.42 -25.46 -17.50
N VAL A 61 5.87 -24.27 -17.27
CA VAL A 61 6.05 -23.06 -18.09
C VAL A 61 5.98 -21.82 -17.23
N VAL A 62 6.89 -20.90 -17.43
CA VAL A 62 6.89 -19.58 -16.78
C VAL A 62 6.34 -18.54 -17.75
N CYS A 63 5.30 -17.81 -17.35
CA CYS A 63 4.73 -16.70 -18.12
C CYS A 63 5.26 -15.38 -17.57
N ILE A 64 6.12 -14.69 -18.32
CA ILE A 64 6.60 -13.34 -17.95
C ILE A 64 5.64 -12.31 -18.55
N LEU A 65 5.03 -11.50 -17.68
CA LEU A 65 4.12 -10.45 -18.08
C LEU A 65 4.88 -9.12 -18.21
N ALA A 66 4.96 -8.58 -19.42
CA ALA A 66 5.63 -7.33 -19.71
C ALA A 66 4.64 -6.26 -20.16
N ASP A 67 4.83 -5.02 -19.71
CA ASP A 67 4.07 -3.85 -20.16
C ASP A 67 4.62 -3.39 -21.53
N ALA A 68 3.81 -3.56 -22.57
CA ALA A 68 4.13 -3.16 -23.92
C ALA A 68 4.34 -1.63 -24.08
N SER A 69 3.74 -0.84 -23.19
CA SER A 69 3.92 0.61 -23.19
C SER A 69 5.28 1.05 -22.66
N GLN A 70 5.95 0.17 -21.87
CA GLN A 70 7.24 0.43 -21.20
C GLN A 70 8.20 -0.77 -21.35
N LEU A 71 8.44 -1.23 -22.57
CA LEU A 71 9.18 -2.45 -22.86
C LEU A 71 10.59 -2.47 -22.28
N ASN A 72 11.35 -1.37 -22.40
CA ASN A 72 12.73 -1.32 -21.91
C ASN A 72 12.86 -1.70 -20.44
N ARG A 73 11.89 -1.33 -19.62
CA ARG A 73 11.88 -1.69 -18.20
C ARG A 73 11.35 -3.11 -17.98
N SER A 74 10.22 -3.41 -18.61
CA SER A 74 9.50 -4.67 -18.36
C SER A 74 10.27 -5.90 -18.87
N LEU A 75 11.18 -5.71 -19.81
CA LEU A 75 12.05 -6.78 -20.32
C LEU A 75 13.28 -7.03 -19.44
N PHE A 76 13.53 -6.24 -18.39
CA PHE A 76 14.69 -6.47 -17.53
C PHE A 76 14.62 -7.83 -16.80
N MET A 77 13.42 -8.20 -16.34
CA MET A 77 13.16 -9.53 -15.80
C MET A 77 13.48 -10.64 -16.81
N LEU A 78 13.16 -10.42 -18.10
CA LEU A 78 13.45 -11.39 -19.16
C LEU A 78 14.96 -11.50 -19.42
N ALA A 79 15.69 -10.37 -19.39
CA ALA A 79 17.14 -10.39 -19.49
C ALA A 79 17.80 -11.17 -18.35
N ASP A 80 17.25 -11.04 -17.15
CA ASP A 80 17.71 -11.75 -15.95
C ASP A 80 17.35 -13.26 -15.97
N TYR A 81 16.33 -13.62 -16.74
CA TYR A 81 15.91 -14.99 -16.97
C TYR A 81 16.78 -15.73 -18.01
N THR A 82 17.57 -14.97 -18.79
CA THR A 82 18.42 -15.54 -19.87
C THR A 82 19.45 -16.51 -19.28
N GLY A 83 19.43 -17.76 -19.76
CA GLY A 83 20.28 -18.84 -19.24
C GLY A 83 19.63 -19.71 -18.17
N ILE A 84 18.35 -19.49 -17.85
CA ILE A 84 17.53 -20.41 -17.05
C ILE A 84 16.81 -21.38 -17.98
N ARG A 85 16.96 -22.68 -17.74
CA ARG A 85 16.49 -23.78 -18.61
C ARG A 85 15.05 -24.24 -18.29
N VAL A 86 14.19 -23.32 -17.88
CA VAL A 86 12.76 -23.58 -17.71
C VAL A 86 12.03 -22.90 -18.86
N PRO A 87 11.06 -23.57 -19.51
CA PRO A 87 10.30 -22.98 -20.62
C PRO A 87 9.63 -21.68 -20.24
N VAL A 88 9.75 -20.69 -21.12
CA VAL A 88 9.22 -19.34 -20.87
C VAL A 88 8.40 -18.80 -22.02
N VAL A 89 7.38 -18.04 -21.70
CA VAL A 89 6.52 -17.31 -22.63
C VAL A 89 6.49 -15.85 -22.24
N LEU A 90 6.61 -14.96 -23.20
CA LEU A 90 6.48 -13.53 -23.00
C LEU A 90 5.05 -13.08 -23.33
N LEU A 91 4.35 -12.56 -22.34
CA LEU A 91 3.01 -11.96 -22.50
C LEU A 91 3.14 -10.43 -22.54
N LEU A 92 2.90 -9.83 -23.70
CA LEU A 92 2.93 -8.37 -23.88
C LEU A 92 1.57 -7.79 -23.56
N ASN A 93 1.39 -7.32 -22.35
CA ASN A 93 0.15 -6.68 -21.88
C ASN A 93 0.13 -5.18 -22.22
N MET A 94 -1.03 -4.54 -22.09
CA MET A 94 -1.23 -3.10 -22.36
C MET A 94 -0.89 -2.70 -23.81
N MET A 95 -1.16 -3.57 -24.78
CA MET A 95 -0.96 -3.28 -26.20
C MET A 95 -1.81 -2.11 -26.71
N ASP A 96 -2.97 -1.88 -26.13
CA ASP A 96 -3.85 -0.72 -26.38
C ASP A 96 -3.18 0.59 -25.95
N VAL A 97 -2.52 0.60 -24.79
CA VAL A 97 -1.77 1.75 -24.29
C VAL A 97 -0.55 2.03 -25.16
N ALA A 98 0.22 1.00 -25.52
CA ALA A 98 1.36 1.13 -26.43
C ALA A 98 0.94 1.73 -27.78
N LYS A 99 -0.17 1.23 -28.35
CA LYS A 99 -0.76 1.77 -29.59
C LYS A 99 -1.22 3.22 -29.44
N SER A 100 -1.83 3.58 -28.32
CA SER A 100 -2.23 4.97 -28.03
C SER A 100 -1.03 5.92 -27.93
N GLN A 101 0.13 5.41 -27.51
CA GLN A 101 1.41 6.14 -27.48
C GLN A 101 2.10 6.23 -28.85
N GLY A 102 1.49 5.68 -29.91
CA GLY A 102 2.07 5.65 -31.25
C GLY A 102 3.19 4.62 -31.44
N LYS A 103 3.31 3.65 -30.52
CA LYS A 103 4.24 2.54 -30.63
C LYS A 103 3.64 1.42 -31.48
N GLN A 104 4.39 0.97 -32.48
CA GLN A 104 4.09 -0.24 -33.26
C GLN A 104 5.13 -1.29 -32.87
N ILE A 105 4.68 -2.42 -32.33
CA ILE A 105 5.52 -3.50 -31.82
C ILE A 105 5.39 -4.70 -32.75
N ASP A 106 6.49 -5.11 -33.33
CA ASP A 106 6.58 -6.36 -34.09
C ASP A 106 6.76 -7.55 -33.12
N THR A 107 5.66 -8.16 -32.72
CA THR A 107 5.65 -9.30 -31.82
C THR A 107 6.32 -10.54 -32.43
N ASN A 108 6.22 -10.71 -33.76
CA ASN A 108 6.86 -11.82 -34.47
C ASN A 108 8.37 -11.63 -34.54
N GLY A 109 8.83 -10.39 -34.77
CA GLY A 109 10.23 -10.04 -34.72
C GLY A 109 10.84 -10.28 -33.33
N ILE A 110 10.13 -9.88 -32.28
CA ILE A 110 10.54 -10.16 -30.88
C ILE A 110 10.62 -11.67 -30.64
N ALA A 111 9.62 -12.46 -31.04
CA ALA A 111 9.59 -13.90 -30.88
C ALA A 111 10.79 -14.58 -31.59
N LYS A 112 11.07 -14.15 -32.82
CA LYS A 112 12.26 -14.61 -33.57
C LYS A 112 13.58 -14.28 -32.89
N SER A 113 13.69 -13.05 -32.36
CA SER A 113 14.91 -12.58 -31.70
C SER A 113 15.18 -13.27 -30.37
N LEU A 114 14.13 -13.69 -29.67
CA LEU A 114 14.20 -14.31 -28.35
C LEU A 114 14.20 -15.86 -28.42
N GLY A 115 13.70 -16.45 -29.50
CA GLY A 115 13.50 -17.89 -29.62
C GLY A 115 12.36 -18.46 -28.78
N ILE A 116 11.45 -17.62 -28.27
CA ILE A 116 10.34 -17.98 -27.39
C ILE A 116 8.99 -17.46 -27.90
N PRO A 117 7.86 -18.07 -27.52
CA PRO A 117 6.54 -17.55 -27.85
C PRO A 117 6.29 -16.17 -27.22
N VAL A 118 5.75 -15.25 -28.03
CA VAL A 118 5.37 -13.90 -27.60
C VAL A 118 3.89 -13.68 -27.92
N VAL A 119 3.10 -13.40 -26.90
CA VAL A 119 1.65 -13.24 -27.02
C VAL A 119 1.25 -11.81 -26.67
N PRO A 120 0.77 -11.02 -27.66
CA PRO A 120 0.19 -9.71 -27.38
C PRO A 120 -1.18 -9.87 -26.77
N LEU A 121 -1.49 -9.11 -25.71
CA LEU A 121 -2.80 -9.14 -25.07
C LEU A 121 -3.15 -7.80 -24.40
N VAL A 122 -4.43 -7.64 -24.12
CA VAL A 122 -4.97 -6.65 -23.18
C VAL A 122 -5.69 -7.45 -22.11
N ALA A 123 -5.10 -7.55 -20.93
CA ALA A 123 -5.58 -8.44 -19.86
C ALA A 123 -7.01 -8.12 -19.36
N ALA A 124 -7.50 -6.89 -19.60
CA ALA A 124 -8.89 -6.52 -19.31
C ALA A 124 -9.88 -7.04 -20.36
N ASP A 125 -9.42 -7.43 -21.56
CA ASP A 125 -10.28 -7.88 -22.67
C ASP A 125 -10.28 -9.41 -22.79
N LYS A 126 -11.32 -10.04 -22.26
CA LYS A 126 -11.46 -11.51 -22.29
C LYS A 126 -11.49 -12.11 -23.71
N LYS A 127 -11.86 -11.32 -24.74
CA LYS A 127 -11.91 -11.81 -26.13
C LYS A 127 -10.53 -12.18 -26.67
N GLN A 128 -9.46 -11.61 -26.11
CA GLN A 128 -8.09 -11.87 -26.54
C GLN A 128 -7.45 -13.12 -25.90
N TYR A 129 -8.10 -13.72 -24.92
CA TYR A 129 -7.58 -14.91 -24.23
C TYR A 129 -7.47 -16.15 -25.11
N GLY A 130 -8.26 -16.21 -26.20
CA GLY A 130 -8.19 -17.32 -27.14
C GLY A 130 -6.81 -17.51 -27.78
N THR A 131 -6.03 -16.44 -27.99
CA THR A 131 -4.66 -16.52 -28.50
C THR A 131 -3.72 -17.09 -27.45
N PHE A 132 -3.87 -16.69 -26.19
CA PHE A 132 -3.12 -17.22 -25.08
C PHE A 132 -3.37 -18.74 -24.88
N PHE A 133 -4.62 -19.18 -24.92
CA PHE A 133 -4.97 -20.59 -24.76
C PHE A 133 -4.42 -21.44 -25.91
N ARG A 134 -4.50 -20.99 -27.15
CA ARG A 134 -3.89 -21.69 -28.30
C ARG A 134 -2.39 -21.82 -28.17
N MET A 135 -1.73 -20.79 -27.65
CA MET A 135 -0.29 -20.85 -27.40
C MET A 135 0.03 -21.88 -26.32
N LEU A 136 -0.72 -21.95 -25.21
CA LEU A 136 -0.52 -22.96 -24.16
C LEU A 136 -0.67 -24.38 -24.68
N GLU A 137 -1.56 -24.62 -25.66
CA GLU A 137 -1.73 -25.92 -26.30
C GLU A 137 -0.54 -26.31 -27.20
N SER A 138 0.08 -25.34 -27.86
CA SER A 138 1.14 -25.53 -28.83
C SER A 138 2.55 -25.43 -28.23
N ILE A 139 2.68 -25.20 -26.92
CA ILE A 139 3.98 -24.99 -26.32
C ILE A 139 4.80 -26.27 -26.31
N ASP A 140 5.94 -26.23 -26.95
CA ASP A 140 6.94 -27.31 -26.84
C ASP A 140 7.81 -27.05 -25.61
N LYS A 141 7.64 -27.87 -24.58
CA LYS A 141 8.36 -27.75 -23.32
C LYS A 141 9.89 -27.82 -23.50
N ASN A 142 10.38 -28.44 -24.56
CA ASN A 142 11.81 -28.60 -24.82
C ASN A 142 12.41 -27.45 -25.65
N ALA A 143 11.60 -26.76 -26.44
CA ALA A 143 12.06 -25.73 -27.39
C ALA A 143 11.85 -24.31 -26.93
N SER A 144 11.08 -24.07 -25.83
CA SER A 144 10.68 -22.73 -25.39
C SER A 144 11.65 -22.13 -24.38
N THR A 145 12.96 -22.35 -24.53
CA THR A 145 13.99 -21.71 -23.68
C THR A 145 14.57 -20.48 -24.36
N LEU A 146 14.88 -19.47 -23.55
CA LEU A 146 15.40 -18.19 -24.03
C LEU A 146 16.83 -18.32 -24.57
N ASP A 147 17.10 -17.82 -25.79
CA ASP A 147 18.44 -17.83 -26.38
C ASP A 147 19.39 -16.88 -25.63
N GLU A 148 20.47 -17.46 -25.07
CA GLU A 148 21.47 -16.70 -24.29
C GLU A 148 22.59 -16.11 -25.11
N LYS A 149 22.78 -16.52 -26.39
CA LYS A 149 23.96 -16.21 -27.20
C LYS A 149 24.20 -14.71 -27.36
N ARG A 150 23.13 -13.96 -27.65
CA ARG A 150 23.24 -12.50 -27.84
C ARG A 150 23.66 -11.77 -26.56
N LEU A 151 23.11 -12.13 -25.41
CA LEU A 151 23.48 -11.51 -24.15
C LEU A 151 24.88 -11.94 -23.71
N ALA A 152 25.24 -13.21 -23.91
CA ALA A 152 26.58 -13.72 -23.65
C ALA A 152 27.65 -12.92 -24.39
N GLN A 153 27.42 -12.62 -25.70
CA GLN A 153 28.33 -11.79 -26.49
C GLN A 153 28.50 -10.37 -25.93
N ILE A 154 27.40 -9.78 -25.42
CA ILE A 154 27.47 -8.45 -24.83
C ILE A 154 28.28 -8.48 -23.53
N TYR A 155 28.10 -9.52 -22.68
CA TYR A 155 28.92 -9.71 -21.49
C TYR A 155 30.42 -9.86 -21.85
N GLN A 156 30.75 -10.68 -22.83
CA GLN A 156 32.13 -10.87 -23.31
C GLN A 156 32.75 -9.57 -23.81
N ASN A 157 32.01 -8.79 -24.59
CA ASN A 157 32.51 -7.54 -25.16
C ASN A 157 32.69 -6.43 -24.11
N THR A 158 31.84 -6.39 -23.07
CA THR A 158 31.81 -5.30 -22.08
C THR A 158 32.68 -5.62 -20.86
N ILE A 159 32.61 -6.85 -20.35
CA ILE A 159 33.35 -7.28 -19.17
C ILE A 159 34.73 -7.84 -19.57
N GLY A 160 34.84 -8.33 -20.80
CA GLY A 160 36.12 -8.78 -21.36
C GLY A 160 36.58 -10.15 -20.84
N ALA A 161 37.91 -10.33 -20.81
CA ALA A 161 38.55 -11.61 -20.48
C ALA A 161 38.10 -12.19 -19.12
N ALA A 162 37.80 -11.36 -18.14
CA ALA A 162 37.37 -11.82 -16.83
C ALA A 162 36.07 -12.63 -16.89
N PHE A 163 35.13 -12.28 -17.78
CA PHE A 163 33.90 -13.05 -17.97
C PHE A 163 34.18 -14.46 -18.52
N ASP A 164 35.03 -14.56 -19.55
CA ASP A 164 35.36 -15.84 -20.18
C ASP A 164 36.20 -16.71 -19.25
N GLU A 165 37.14 -16.14 -18.51
CA GLU A 165 37.97 -16.86 -17.56
C GLU A 165 37.14 -17.44 -16.39
N ILE A 166 36.20 -16.69 -15.84
CA ILE A 166 35.30 -17.19 -14.78
C ILE A 166 34.38 -18.26 -15.36
N LYS A 167 33.83 -18.05 -16.56
CA LYS A 167 32.96 -19.01 -17.25
C LYS A 167 33.66 -20.33 -17.51
N ALA A 168 34.95 -20.31 -17.90
CA ALA A 168 35.75 -21.49 -18.17
C ALA A 168 36.04 -22.36 -16.92
N LEU A 169 36.00 -21.76 -15.73
CA LEU A 169 36.14 -22.45 -14.44
C LEU A 169 34.85 -23.14 -13.97
N LEU A 170 33.70 -22.83 -14.61
CA LEU A 170 32.41 -23.42 -14.27
C LEU A 170 32.14 -24.66 -15.15
N PRO A 171 31.28 -25.61 -14.68
CA PRO A 171 30.85 -26.73 -15.51
C PRO A 171 30.24 -26.24 -16.83
N ALA A 172 30.63 -26.83 -17.96
CA ALA A 172 30.17 -26.42 -19.29
C ALA A 172 28.63 -26.43 -19.40
N ASP A 173 28.00 -27.43 -18.80
CA ASP A 173 26.54 -27.56 -18.75
C ASP A 173 25.87 -26.74 -17.67
N GLY A 174 26.62 -25.93 -16.93
CA GLY A 174 26.09 -25.15 -15.78
C GLY A 174 25.75 -26.03 -14.57
N ILE A 175 24.88 -25.52 -13.69
CA ILE A 175 24.48 -26.20 -12.45
C ILE A 175 22.95 -26.23 -12.36
N GLY A 176 22.35 -27.41 -12.36
CA GLY A 176 20.92 -27.59 -12.34
C GLY A 176 20.22 -26.92 -13.52
N ILE A 177 19.30 -26.00 -13.26
CA ILE A 177 18.56 -25.24 -14.29
C ILE A 177 19.34 -24.03 -14.82
N TYR A 178 20.51 -23.70 -14.27
CA TYR A 178 21.26 -22.48 -14.57
C TYR A 178 22.42 -22.76 -15.51
N SER A 179 22.52 -22.03 -16.61
CA SER A 179 23.65 -22.12 -17.54
C SER A 179 24.92 -21.51 -16.93
N SER A 180 26.09 -21.92 -17.48
CA SER A 180 27.37 -21.31 -17.08
C SER A 180 27.41 -19.79 -17.30
N THR A 181 26.76 -19.30 -18.38
CA THR A 181 26.62 -17.87 -18.67
C THR A 181 25.85 -17.13 -17.56
N TRP A 182 24.71 -17.68 -17.15
CA TRP A 182 23.91 -17.12 -16.07
C TRP A 182 24.67 -17.10 -14.74
N LEU A 183 25.30 -18.23 -14.39
CA LEU A 183 26.10 -18.35 -13.17
C LEU A 183 27.24 -17.33 -13.15
N THR A 184 27.97 -17.18 -14.25
CA THR A 184 29.06 -16.18 -14.37
C THR A 184 28.55 -14.77 -14.14
N ALA A 185 27.47 -14.38 -14.82
CA ALA A 185 26.89 -13.06 -14.63
C ALA A 185 26.44 -12.82 -13.18
N LYS A 186 25.79 -13.82 -12.55
CA LYS A 186 25.34 -13.74 -11.16
C LYS A 186 26.48 -13.74 -10.13
N LEU A 187 27.58 -14.44 -10.38
CA LEU A 187 28.79 -14.37 -9.56
C LEU A 187 29.40 -12.96 -9.60
N ILE A 188 29.46 -12.35 -10.80
CA ILE A 188 29.94 -10.96 -10.98
C ILE A 188 29.00 -9.97 -10.26
N GLU A 189 27.69 -10.22 -10.24
CA GLU A 189 26.69 -9.49 -9.45
C GLU A 189 26.78 -9.75 -7.93
N GLN A 190 27.67 -10.61 -7.50
CA GLN A 190 27.82 -11.04 -6.10
C GLN A 190 26.57 -11.70 -5.51
N ASP A 191 25.78 -12.39 -6.35
CA ASP A 191 24.56 -13.08 -5.94
C ASP A 191 24.88 -14.24 -4.97
N LYS A 192 24.19 -14.24 -3.82
CA LYS A 192 24.43 -15.21 -2.74
C LYS A 192 24.07 -16.66 -3.15
N LEU A 193 23.02 -16.83 -3.95
CA LEU A 193 22.63 -18.18 -4.39
C LEU A 193 23.64 -18.73 -5.40
N ALA A 194 24.02 -17.94 -6.39
CA ALA A 194 25.02 -18.37 -7.37
C ALA A 194 26.32 -18.76 -6.68
N ARG A 195 26.76 -17.98 -5.67
CA ARG A 195 27.94 -18.32 -4.86
C ARG A 195 27.79 -19.63 -4.09
N SER A 196 26.61 -19.85 -3.44
CA SER A 196 26.40 -21.11 -2.70
C SER A 196 26.36 -22.32 -3.63
N LEU A 197 25.63 -22.23 -4.74
CA LEU A 197 25.55 -23.31 -5.74
C LEU A 197 26.91 -23.69 -6.33
N VAL A 198 27.71 -22.69 -6.70
CA VAL A 198 29.04 -22.91 -7.24
C VAL A 198 29.95 -23.50 -6.17
N LYS A 199 29.93 -22.97 -4.93
CA LYS A 199 30.74 -23.47 -3.81
C LYS A 199 30.46 -24.93 -3.46
N GLU A 200 29.19 -25.37 -3.59
CA GLU A 200 28.77 -26.74 -3.31
C GLU A 200 29.12 -27.72 -4.45
N THR A 201 29.30 -27.20 -5.69
CA THR A 201 29.45 -28.05 -6.89
C THR A 201 30.88 -28.18 -7.37
N VAL A 202 31.70 -27.10 -7.23
CA VAL A 202 33.10 -27.13 -7.68
C VAL A 202 34.04 -27.42 -6.52
N ASP A 203 35.25 -27.91 -6.81
CA ASP A 203 36.28 -28.15 -5.83
C ASP A 203 36.77 -26.82 -5.18
N ALA A 204 37.32 -26.91 -3.97
CA ALA A 204 37.75 -25.75 -3.20
C ALA A 204 38.86 -24.91 -3.90
N GLY A 205 39.71 -25.56 -4.68
CA GLY A 205 40.75 -24.88 -5.46
C GLY A 205 40.18 -24.04 -6.59
N THR A 206 39.25 -24.60 -7.36
CA THR A 206 38.53 -23.89 -8.43
C THR A 206 37.68 -22.75 -7.86
N TYR A 207 36.98 -22.97 -6.73
CA TYR A 207 36.23 -21.91 -6.09
C TYR A 207 37.11 -20.71 -5.65
N THR A 208 38.31 -21.01 -5.09
CA THR A 208 39.26 -19.95 -4.69
C THR A 208 39.78 -19.18 -5.91
N ALA A 209 40.02 -19.89 -7.04
CA ALA A 209 40.40 -19.21 -8.28
C ALA A 209 39.30 -18.32 -8.83
N ILE A 210 38.03 -18.71 -8.73
CA ILE A 210 36.85 -17.90 -9.10
C ILE A 210 36.77 -16.65 -8.22
N GLU A 211 36.85 -16.78 -6.89
CA GLU A 211 36.81 -15.63 -5.98
C GLU A 211 37.96 -14.64 -6.22
N LYS A 212 39.15 -15.13 -6.54
CA LYS A 212 40.27 -14.28 -6.93
C LYS A 212 39.96 -13.47 -8.19
N LYS A 213 39.40 -14.09 -9.21
CA LYS A 213 39.02 -13.40 -10.45
C LYS A 213 37.88 -12.42 -10.24
N LEU A 214 36.91 -12.74 -9.36
CA LEU A 214 35.82 -11.85 -9.00
C LEU A 214 36.33 -10.58 -8.28
N SER A 215 37.41 -10.67 -7.50
CA SER A 215 37.99 -9.49 -6.82
C SER A 215 38.59 -8.47 -7.79
N ASP A 216 38.95 -8.90 -9.00
CA ASP A 216 39.50 -8.03 -10.05
C ASP A 216 38.41 -7.24 -10.79
N VAL A 217 37.14 -7.69 -10.71
CA VAL A 217 35.99 -7.03 -11.36
C VAL A 217 35.39 -5.99 -10.44
N LYS A 218 35.69 -4.71 -10.70
CA LYS A 218 35.07 -3.59 -9.97
C LYS A 218 33.70 -3.28 -10.53
N ASP A 219 32.76 -2.87 -9.66
CA ASP A 219 31.40 -2.45 -10.02
C ASP A 219 30.62 -3.48 -10.87
N GLY A 220 30.79 -4.78 -10.59
CA GLY A 220 30.22 -5.88 -11.36
C GLY A 220 28.70 -5.78 -11.55
N ASN A 221 27.96 -5.34 -10.53
CA ASN A 221 26.51 -5.11 -10.61
C ASN A 221 26.14 -4.03 -11.66
N LEU A 222 26.94 -2.98 -11.75
CA LEU A 222 26.71 -1.92 -12.72
C LEU A 222 27.00 -2.40 -14.14
N LEU A 223 28.13 -3.08 -14.34
CA LEU A 223 28.55 -3.63 -15.63
C LEU A 223 27.54 -4.64 -16.19
N THR A 224 27.08 -5.57 -15.38
CA THR A 224 26.07 -6.56 -15.80
C THR A 224 24.72 -5.91 -16.05
N GLY A 225 24.34 -4.92 -15.27
CA GLY A 225 23.16 -4.10 -15.48
C GLY A 225 23.19 -3.39 -16.83
N ASP A 226 24.30 -2.72 -17.15
CA ASP A 226 24.49 -2.05 -18.44
C ASP A 226 24.43 -3.02 -19.61
N CYS A 227 25.00 -4.21 -19.50
CA CYS A 227 24.90 -5.24 -20.53
C CYS A 227 23.45 -5.67 -20.80
N LYS A 228 22.66 -5.87 -19.73
CA LYS A 228 21.24 -6.20 -19.84
C LYS A 228 20.46 -5.08 -20.52
N PHE A 229 20.72 -3.83 -20.18
CA PHE A 229 20.09 -2.68 -20.84
C PHE A 229 20.49 -2.58 -22.30
N GLN A 230 21.76 -2.77 -22.67
CA GLN A 230 22.19 -2.80 -24.06
C GLN A 230 21.47 -3.89 -24.86
N TRP A 231 21.31 -5.08 -24.28
CA TRP A 231 20.57 -6.18 -24.92
C TRP A 231 19.09 -5.82 -25.14
N ILE A 232 18.44 -5.23 -24.13
CA ILE A 232 17.05 -4.79 -24.19
C ILE A 232 16.89 -3.68 -25.25
N ASP A 233 17.75 -2.67 -25.21
CA ASP A 233 17.69 -1.53 -26.13
C ASP A 233 17.87 -1.99 -27.59
N LYS A 234 18.77 -2.95 -27.84
CA LYS A 234 18.93 -3.54 -29.15
C LYS A 234 17.68 -4.26 -29.61
N LEU A 235 17.11 -5.12 -28.74
CA LEU A 235 15.86 -5.85 -29.02
C LEU A 235 14.69 -4.90 -29.29
N VAL A 236 14.53 -3.85 -28.49
CA VAL A 236 13.46 -2.86 -28.64
C VAL A 236 13.65 -2.02 -29.90
N ASN A 237 14.86 -1.53 -30.17
CA ASN A 237 15.15 -0.72 -31.37
C ASN A 237 14.95 -1.48 -32.67
N GLU A 238 15.23 -2.80 -32.69
CA GLU A 238 15.01 -3.66 -33.85
C GLU A 238 13.51 -3.93 -34.12
N ASN A 239 12.66 -3.98 -33.08
CA ASN A 239 11.29 -4.50 -33.19
C ASN A 239 10.20 -3.48 -32.84
N VAL A 240 10.55 -2.28 -32.36
CA VAL A 240 9.58 -1.26 -31.99
C VAL A 240 9.79 0.01 -32.79
N THR A 241 8.84 0.33 -33.64
CA THR A 241 8.81 1.64 -34.33
C THR A 241 7.91 2.59 -33.55
N SER A 242 8.49 3.68 -33.09
CA SER A 242 7.74 4.76 -32.48
C SER A 242 7.59 5.89 -33.54
N LYS A 243 6.38 6.12 -34.02
CA LYS A 243 6.11 7.39 -34.68
C LYS A 243 6.42 8.46 -33.64
N LYS A 244 7.37 9.35 -33.92
CA LYS A 244 7.72 10.51 -33.11
C LYS A 244 6.52 11.46 -32.96
N ASN A 245 5.44 11.00 -32.38
CA ASN A 245 4.64 11.90 -31.58
C ASN A 245 5.53 12.18 -30.37
N LYS A 246 6.19 13.35 -30.38
CA LYS A 246 6.67 13.96 -29.14
C LYS A 246 5.54 13.74 -28.16
N LEU A 247 5.68 12.76 -27.26
CA LEU A 247 4.95 12.76 -26.00
C LEU A 247 5.35 14.08 -25.37
N LEU A 248 4.63 15.13 -25.75
CA LEU A 248 4.72 16.44 -25.16
C LEU A 248 4.35 16.17 -23.70
N ARG A 249 5.39 15.97 -22.86
CA ARG A 249 5.17 16.12 -21.41
C ARG A 249 4.33 17.37 -21.30
N SER A 250 3.10 17.21 -20.88
CA SER A 250 2.17 18.33 -20.67
C SER A 250 2.93 19.44 -19.97
N ARG A 251 2.68 20.71 -20.30
CA ARG A 251 3.28 21.85 -19.60
C ARG A 251 3.10 21.68 -18.08
N PHE A 252 1.97 21.12 -17.68
CA PHE A 252 1.68 20.76 -16.30
C PHE A 252 2.65 19.68 -15.77
N ASP A 253 2.90 18.59 -16.52
CA ASP A 253 3.80 17.51 -16.07
C ASP A 253 5.25 17.99 -15.92
N LYS A 254 5.71 18.87 -16.82
CA LYS A 254 7.02 19.53 -16.68
C LYS A 254 7.11 20.42 -15.44
N ALA A 255 6.05 21.16 -15.13
CA ALA A 255 6.00 22.00 -13.93
C ALA A 255 5.90 21.14 -12.67
N ALA A 256 5.03 20.11 -12.66
CA ALA A 256 4.78 19.22 -11.54
C ALA A 256 6.01 18.34 -11.17
N THR A 257 6.92 18.08 -12.12
CA THR A 257 8.15 17.30 -11.88
C THR A 257 9.41 18.16 -11.76
N SER A 258 9.27 19.49 -11.81
CA SER A 258 10.41 20.42 -11.74
C SER A 258 10.96 20.53 -10.30
N LYS A 259 12.28 20.74 -10.16
CA LYS A 259 12.93 20.96 -8.85
C LYS A 259 12.36 22.17 -8.09
N ARG A 260 11.96 23.23 -8.81
CA ARG A 260 11.49 24.49 -8.21
C ARG A 260 9.99 24.48 -7.90
N TRP A 261 9.16 24.04 -8.84
CA TRP A 261 7.70 24.11 -8.75
C TRP A 261 7.04 22.78 -8.36
N GLY A 262 7.76 21.67 -8.43
CA GLY A 262 7.20 20.35 -8.17
C GLY A 262 6.63 20.21 -6.74
N LYS A 263 7.40 20.60 -5.72
CA LYS A 263 6.95 20.52 -4.31
C LYS A 263 5.74 21.41 -4.02
N PRO A 264 5.74 22.72 -4.40
CA PRO A 264 4.55 23.58 -4.24
C PRO A 264 3.30 23.03 -4.93
N ILE A 265 3.45 22.56 -6.17
CA ILE A 265 2.32 21.98 -6.94
C ILE A 265 1.82 20.71 -6.25
N ALA A 266 2.72 19.83 -5.81
CA ALA A 266 2.34 18.59 -5.13
C ALA A 266 1.61 18.89 -3.80
N ILE A 267 2.09 19.83 -3.01
CA ILE A 267 1.41 20.26 -1.77
C ILE A 267 0.03 20.85 -2.11
N GLY A 268 -0.06 21.72 -3.11
CA GLY A 268 -1.32 22.30 -3.55
C GLY A 268 -2.34 21.23 -3.99
N MET A 269 -1.88 20.21 -4.74
CA MET A 269 -2.73 19.10 -5.17
C MET A 269 -3.17 18.20 -4.00
N ILE A 270 -2.31 17.99 -3.00
CA ILE A 270 -2.64 17.25 -1.78
C ILE A 270 -3.71 18.01 -0.99
N VAL A 271 -3.51 19.32 -0.78
CA VAL A 271 -4.49 20.16 -0.07
C VAL A 271 -5.82 20.21 -0.82
N LEU A 272 -5.78 20.38 -2.14
CA LEU A 272 -6.98 20.32 -2.98
C LEU A 272 -7.68 18.96 -2.84
N GLY A 273 -6.92 17.87 -2.88
CA GLY A 273 -7.46 16.51 -2.67
C GLY A 273 -8.12 16.34 -1.32
N LEU A 274 -7.54 16.88 -0.23
CA LEU A 274 -8.14 16.87 1.10
C LEU A 274 -9.44 17.69 1.15
N ILE A 275 -9.45 18.88 0.54
CA ILE A 275 -10.65 19.72 0.47
C ILE A 275 -11.75 19.00 -0.33
N CYS A 276 -11.45 18.45 -1.49
CA CYS A 276 -12.41 17.68 -2.28
C CYS A 276 -12.96 16.47 -1.49
N SER A 277 -12.10 15.79 -0.73
CA SER A 277 -12.52 14.67 0.12
C SER A 277 -13.50 15.11 1.21
N MET A 278 -13.29 16.28 1.80
CA MET A 278 -14.21 16.87 2.79
C MET A 278 -15.54 17.29 2.18
N VAL A 279 -15.51 17.91 0.98
CA VAL A 279 -16.72 18.32 0.25
C VAL A 279 -17.60 17.11 -0.10
N ILE A 280 -17.02 15.93 -0.32
CA ILE A 280 -17.77 14.68 -0.56
C ILE A 280 -18.18 14.05 0.78
N GLY A 281 -17.27 13.99 1.76
CA GLY A 281 -17.47 13.27 3.01
C GLY A 281 -18.47 13.92 3.95
N PHE A 282 -18.43 15.25 4.14
CA PHE A 282 -19.30 15.95 5.09
C PHE A 282 -20.80 15.89 4.74
N PRO A 283 -21.24 16.12 3.50
CA PRO A 283 -22.65 15.96 3.17
C PRO A 283 -23.14 14.53 3.38
N LEU A 284 -22.33 13.53 3.06
CA LEU A 284 -22.67 12.14 3.26
C LEU A 284 -22.74 11.77 4.75
N MET A 285 -21.85 12.35 5.57
CA MET A 285 -21.86 12.23 7.03
C MET A 285 -23.14 12.83 7.61
N GLY A 286 -23.53 14.04 7.17
CA GLY A 286 -24.78 14.70 7.57
C GLY A 286 -26.03 13.90 7.15
N LEU A 287 -26.00 13.31 5.97
CA LEU A 287 -27.09 12.44 5.50
C LEU A 287 -27.30 11.22 6.43
N PHE A 288 -26.23 10.50 6.76
CA PHE A 288 -26.32 9.33 7.65
C PHE A 288 -26.67 9.73 9.09
N SER A 289 -26.15 10.84 9.59
CA SER A 289 -26.53 11.37 10.89
C SER A 289 -28.02 11.70 10.94
N GLY A 290 -28.52 12.44 9.95
CA GLY A 290 -29.93 12.79 9.85
C GLY A 290 -30.86 11.58 9.68
N LEU A 291 -30.43 10.58 8.89
CA LEU A 291 -31.20 9.36 8.69
C LEU A 291 -31.35 8.56 10.00
N ILE A 292 -30.26 8.37 10.73
CA ILE A 292 -30.27 7.63 12.00
C ILE A 292 -31.06 8.40 13.06
N SER A 293 -30.94 9.73 13.13
CA SER A 293 -31.72 10.53 14.07
C SER A 293 -33.22 10.46 13.76
N ALA A 294 -33.59 10.49 12.49
CA ALA A 294 -34.99 10.34 12.08
C ALA A 294 -35.59 8.98 12.44
N ILE A 295 -34.77 7.94 12.60
CA ILE A 295 -35.21 6.59 12.97
C ILE A 295 -35.15 6.38 14.49
N SER A 296 -34.21 6.98 15.20
CA SER A 296 -33.95 6.69 16.62
C SER A 296 -35.14 7.06 17.54
N VAL A 297 -35.71 8.23 17.37
CA VAL A 297 -36.84 8.71 18.20
C VAL A 297 -38.13 7.94 17.94
N PRO A 298 -38.59 7.77 16.69
CA PRO A 298 -39.77 6.93 16.42
C PRO A 298 -39.62 5.48 16.88
N LEU A 299 -38.42 4.90 16.72
CA LEU A 299 -38.12 3.54 17.15
C LEU A 299 -38.20 3.41 18.68
N ALA A 300 -37.66 4.37 19.42
CA ALA A 300 -37.71 4.39 20.88
C ALA A 300 -39.15 4.48 21.38
N ASN A 301 -39.95 5.38 20.81
CA ASN A 301 -41.37 5.56 21.17
C ASN A 301 -42.17 4.29 20.85
N TRP A 302 -41.99 3.71 19.66
CA TRP A 302 -42.66 2.47 19.26
C TRP A 302 -42.34 1.28 20.18
N LEU A 303 -41.06 1.14 20.58
CA LEU A 303 -40.65 0.08 21.52
C LEU A 303 -41.30 0.27 22.91
N LEU A 304 -41.44 1.50 23.37
CA LEU A 304 -42.11 1.80 24.63
C LEU A 304 -43.61 1.55 24.56
N ASP A 305 -44.26 1.89 23.45
CA ASP A 305 -45.69 1.66 23.25
C ASP A 305 -46.06 0.17 23.28
N ILE A 306 -45.13 -0.69 22.82
CA ILE A 306 -45.27 -2.17 22.90
C ILE A 306 -44.99 -2.70 24.32
N GLY A 307 -44.54 -1.84 25.26
CA GLY A 307 -44.23 -2.24 26.64
C GLY A 307 -42.83 -2.83 26.80
N ALA A 308 -41.88 -2.56 25.91
CA ALA A 308 -40.51 -3.00 26.07
C ALA A 308 -39.85 -2.37 27.31
N ALA A 309 -39.05 -3.15 28.02
CA ALA A 309 -38.35 -2.66 29.20
C ALA A 309 -37.46 -1.43 28.84
N PRO A 310 -37.51 -0.34 29.62
CA PRO A 310 -36.72 0.89 29.37
C PRO A 310 -35.22 0.60 29.21
N PHE A 311 -34.70 -0.39 29.90
CA PHE A 311 -33.33 -0.90 29.75
C PHE A 311 -33.03 -1.33 28.31
N LEU A 312 -33.91 -2.14 27.70
CA LEU A 312 -33.71 -2.63 26.32
C LEU A 312 -33.83 -1.50 25.30
N VAL A 313 -34.76 -0.56 25.50
CA VAL A 313 -34.93 0.59 24.64
C VAL A 313 -33.68 1.47 24.67
N SER A 314 -33.15 1.74 25.85
CA SER A 314 -31.92 2.50 26.04
C SER A 314 -30.69 1.79 25.43
N LEU A 315 -30.56 0.48 25.59
CA LEU A 315 -29.48 -0.30 24.98
C LEU A 315 -29.52 -0.20 23.45
N LEU A 316 -30.68 -0.39 22.86
CA LEU A 316 -30.82 -0.39 21.40
C LEU A 316 -30.61 1.02 20.81
N CYS A 317 -31.29 2.02 21.37
CA CYS A 317 -31.28 3.36 20.81
C CYS A 317 -30.03 4.17 21.20
N ASN A 318 -29.61 4.12 22.49
CA ASN A 318 -28.48 4.93 22.94
C ASN A 318 -27.11 4.26 22.74
N ALA A 319 -27.01 2.93 22.86
CA ALA A 319 -25.71 2.29 22.66
C ALA A 319 -25.52 1.80 21.22
N ILE A 320 -26.42 0.95 20.72
CA ILE A 320 -26.20 0.26 19.44
C ILE A 320 -26.45 1.20 18.27
N LEU A 321 -27.58 1.92 18.25
CA LEU A 321 -27.94 2.78 17.12
C LEU A 321 -26.97 3.97 17.00
N THR A 322 -26.55 4.54 18.12
CA THR A 322 -25.52 5.60 18.15
C THR A 322 -24.17 5.06 17.68
N ALA A 323 -23.76 3.85 18.06
CA ALA A 323 -22.56 3.21 17.58
C ALA A 323 -22.59 3.00 16.05
N VAL A 324 -23.73 2.57 15.50
CA VAL A 324 -23.94 2.40 14.06
C VAL A 324 -23.90 3.76 13.34
N SER A 325 -24.56 4.79 13.89
CA SER A 325 -24.52 6.15 13.36
C SER A 325 -23.09 6.65 13.23
N PHE A 326 -22.32 6.50 14.29
CA PHE A 326 -20.93 6.93 14.35
C PHE A 326 -20.05 6.18 13.33
N ALA A 327 -20.22 4.86 13.22
CA ALA A 327 -19.48 4.05 12.26
C ALA A 327 -19.80 4.45 10.79
N LEU A 328 -21.06 4.77 10.47
CA LEU A 328 -21.47 5.23 9.15
C LEU A 328 -20.94 6.64 8.82
N GLN A 329 -20.93 7.53 9.80
CA GLN A 329 -20.33 8.85 9.64
C GLN A 329 -18.83 8.77 9.35
N MET A 330 -18.10 7.90 10.07
CA MET A 330 -16.68 7.62 9.81
C MET A 330 -16.46 7.00 8.43
N ALA A 331 -17.32 6.05 8.03
CA ALA A 331 -17.23 5.42 6.71
C ALA A 331 -17.41 6.44 5.58
N SER A 332 -18.27 7.43 5.76
CA SER A 332 -18.49 8.51 4.78
C SER A 332 -17.24 9.33 4.51
N TYR A 333 -16.51 9.65 5.56
CA TYR A 333 -15.24 10.37 5.43
C TYR A 333 -14.15 9.52 4.76
N VAL A 334 -14.03 8.26 5.18
CA VAL A 334 -13.10 7.29 4.56
C VAL A 334 -13.43 7.08 3.08
N PHE A 335 -14.72 7.10 2.71
CA PHE A 335 -15.16 7.04 1.32
C PHE A 335 -14.65 8.23 0.52
N GLY A 336 -14.86 9.46 1.01
CA GLY A 336 -14.41 10.69 0.34
C GLY A 336 -12.90 10.68 0.08
N ILE A 337 -12.10 10.34 1.10
CA ILE A 337 -10.64 10.25 0.97
C ILE A 337 -10.24 9.13 0.00
N SER A 338 -10.80 7.93 0.16
CA SER A 338 -10.44 6.80 -0.69
C SER A 338 -10.79 7.04 -2.16
N LEU A 339 -11.87 7.78 -2.43
CA LEU A 339 -12.28 8.13 -3.79
C LEU A 339 -11.30 9.14 -4.42
N VAL A 340 -10.98 10.22 -3.71
CA VAL A 340 -10.13 11.29 -4.27
C VAL A 340 -8.68 10.82 -4.40
N PHE A 341 -8.11 10.21 -3.37
CA PHE A 341 -6.74 9.71 -3.44
C PHE A 341 -6.62 8.48 -4.36
N GLY A 342 -7.64 7.63 -4.41
CA GLY A 342 -7.72 6.54 -5.38
C GLY A 342 -7.79 7.04 -6.82
N LEU A 343 -8.48 8.15 -7.08
CA LEU A 343 -8.49 8.82 -8.38
C LEU A 343 -7.11 9.37 -8.75
N MET A 344 -6.41 10.02 -7.79
CA MET A 344 -5.05 10.52 -8.01
C MET A 344 -4.06 9.39 -8.29
N GLU A 345 -4.26 8.24 -7.63
CA GLU A 345 -3.47 7.02 -7.84
C GLU A 345 -3.74 6.43 -9.23
N ASP A 346 -5.02 6.21 -9.58
CA ASP A 346 -5.44 5.61 -10.85
C ASP A 346 -5.00 6.46 -12.06
N VAL A 347 -5.08 7.78 -11.97
CA VAL A 347 -4.60 8.71 -13.03
C VAL A 347 -3.07 8.74 -13.13
N GLY A 348 -2.33 8.25 -12.12
CA GLY A 348 -0.87 8.19 -12.09
C GLY A 348 -0.19 9.44 -11.52
N TYR A 349 -0.94 10.35 -10.87
CA TYR A 349 -0.36 11.56 -10.26
C TYR A 349 0.44 11.26 -8.99
N MET A 350 0.06 10.21 -8.26
CA MET A 350 0.77 9.80 -7.03
C MET A 350 2.23 9.44 -7.26
N ALA A 351 2.58 8.87 -8.43
CA ALA A 351 3.97 8.59 -8.80
C ALA A 351 4.80 9.89 -8.88
N ARG A 352 4.20 11.00 -9.37
CA ARG A 352 4.87 12.33 -9.43
C ARG A 352 5.12 12.88 -8.04
N ILE A 353 4.17 12.73 -7.14
CA ILE A 353 4.35 13.13 -5.74
C ILE A 353 5.53 12.36 -5.13
N SER A 354 5.57 11.04 -5.30
CA SER A 354 6.67 10.20 -4.79
C SER A 354 8.03 10.63 -5.37
N TYR A 355 8.09 10.93 -6.66
CA TYR A 355 9.30 11.41 -7.32
C TYR A 355 9.78 12.77 -6.77
N VAL A 356 8.86 13.71 -6.60
CA VAL A 356 9.19 15.08 -6.15
C VAL A 356 9.63 15.12 -4.67
N PHE A 357 9.06 14.23 -3.85
CA PHE A 357 9.40 14.14 -2.43
C PHE A 357 10.53 13.15 -2.14
N ASP A 358 11.08 12.44 -3.13
CA ASP A 358 12.12 11.45 -2.93
C ASP A 358 13.36 12.02 -2.22
N ASP A 359 13.88 13.18 -2.66
CA ASP A 359 14.98 13.88 -1.99
C ASP A 359 14.65 14.23 -0.51
N THR A 360 13.40 14.57 -0.21
CA THR A 360 12.97 14.90 1.15
C THR A 360 12.86 13.64 2.01
N MET A 361 12.31 12.57 1.46
CA MET A 361 12.20 11.26 2.14
C MET A 361 13.58 10.63 2.35
N THR A 362 14.48 10.76 1.38
CA THR A 362 15.87 10.27 1.50
C THR A 362 16.62 10.94 2.65
N LYS A 363 16.40 12.24 2.88
CA LYS A 363 16.96 12.95 4.06
C LYS A 363 16.44 12.41 5.39
N LEU A 364 15.23 11.84 5.39
CA LEU A 364 14.65 11.11 6.53
C LEU A 364 15.03 9.62 6.52
N GLY A 365 15.95 9.20 5.65
CA GLY A 365 16.36 7.80 5.52
C GLY A 365 15.30 6.88 4.92
N LEU A 366 14.28 7.44 4.25
CA LEU A 366 13.17 6.72 3.64
C LEU A 366 13.26 6.78 2.11
N GLN A 367 12.59 5.86 1.42
CA GLN A 367 12.40 5.94 -0.03
C GLN A 367 11.25 6.92 -0.36
N GLY A 368 11.26 7.51 -1.57
CA GLY A 368 10.18 8.38 -2.04
C GLY A 368 8.80 7.72 -2.02
N LYS A 369 8.73 6.39 -2.15
CA LYS A 369 7.48 5.62 -2.01
C LYS A 369 6.82 5.80 -0.62
N ALA A 370 7.58 6.11 0.41
CA ALA A 370 7.08 6.29 1.78
C ALA A 370 6.11 7.47 1.92
N ILE A 371 6.15 8.45 1.00
CA ILE A 371 5.20 9.58 1.01
C ILE A 371 3.74 9.12 0.83
N MET A 372 3.51 8.00 0.12
CA MET A 372 2.17 7.47 -0.14
C MET A 372 1.44 7.05 1.14
N PRO A 373 2.02 6.20 2.00
CA PRO A 373 1.46 5.91 3.33
C PRO A 373 1.19 7.16 4.16
N PHE A 374 2.07 8.16 4.12
CA PHE A 374 1.85 9.42 4.83
C PHE A 374 0.60 10.16 4.33
N LEU A 375 0.42 10.25 3.03
CA LEU A 375 -0.74 10.92 2.44
C LEU A 375 -2.04 10.22 2.79
N VAL A 376 -2.07 8.90 2.73
CA VAL A 376 -3.23 8.11 3.14
C VAL A 376 -3.51 8.26 4.64
N SER A 377 -2.47 8.45 5.47
CA SER A 377 -2.59 8.63 6.92
C SER A 377 -3.31 9.92 7.31
N PHE A 378 -3.28 10.99 6.49
CA PHE A 378 -4.11 12.19 6.72
C PHE A 378 -5.60 11.86 6.71
N GLY A 379 -5.99 10.81 6.00
CA GLY A 379 -7.35 10.29 6.05
C GLY A 379 -7.57 9.31 7.18
N CYS A 380 -6.77 8.25 7.16
CA CYS A 380 -6.88 7.14 8.11
C CYS A 380 -5.50 6.52 8.37
N ASN A 381 -5.02 6.60 9.61
CA ASN A 381 -3.71 6.05 9.97
C ASN A 381 -3.63 4.53 9.71
N ILE A 382 -4.73 3.79 9.93
CA ILE A 382 -4.77 2.36 9.63
C ILE A 382 -4.58 2.10 8.14
N GLY A 383 -5.22 2.93 7.28
CA GLY A 383 -5.03 2.88 5.83
C GLY A 383 -3.59 3.17 5.43
N GLY A 384 -2.98 4.21 6.02
CA GLY A 384 -1.58 4.54 5.81
C GLY A 384 -0.64 3.41 6.22
N ILE A 385 -0.80 2.86 7.42
CA ILE A 385 0.01 1.74 7.92
C ILE A 385 -0.11 0.52 7.01
N THR A 386 -1.32 0.16 6.57
CA THR A 386 -1.49 -0.96 5.64
C THR A 386 -0.86 -0.68 4.27
N GLY A 387 -0.80 0.58 3.85
CA GLY A 387 -0.13 1.04 2.65
C GLY A 387 1.40 0.91 2.69
N THR A 388 2.02 0.79 3.87
CA THR A 388 3.49 0.63 3.98
C THR A 388 4.02 -0.67 3.40
N ARG A 389 3.14 -1.62 3.05
CA ARG A 389 3.51 -2.88 2.39
C ARG A 389 4.22 -2.69 1.04
N VAL A 390 4.07 -1.50 0.41
CA VAL A 390 4.78 -1.17 -0.84
C VAL A 390 6.26 -0.82 -0.63
N ILE A 391 6.72 -0.76 0.62
CA ILE A 391 8.11 -0.46 0.98
C ILE A 391 8.88 -1.77 1.13
N ASP A 392 9.91 -1.93 0.32
CA ASP A 392 10.66 -3.19 0.19
C ASP A 392 11.51 -3.48 1.44
N SER A 393 12.17 -2.46 2.01
CA SER A 393 13.05 -2.60 3.17
C SER A 393 12.26 -2.68 4.48
N TRP A 394 12.50 -3.73 5.28
CA TRP A 394 11.86 -3.91 6.59
C TRP A 394 12.10 -2.73 7.54
N GLY A 395 13.34 -2.26 7.65
CA GLY A 395 13.68 -1.14 8.53
C GLY A 395 12.97 0.16 8.12
N GLN A 396 12.93 0.45 6.81
CA GLN A 396 12.21 1.61 6.28
C GLN A 396 10.69 1.46 6.45
N ARG A 397 10.16 0.24 6.32
CA ARG A 397 8.73 -0.05 6.55
C ARG A 397 8.34 0.24 8.00
N VAL A 398 9.11 -0.27 8.98
CA VAL A 398 8.89 -0.01 10.41
C VAL A 398 8.98 1.49 10.72
N MET A 399 9.98 2.18 10.18
CA MET A 399 10.13 3.62 10.35
C MET A 399 8.94 4.39 9.76
N THR A 400 8.48 4.00 8.58
CA THR A 400 7.30 4.63 7.94
C THR A 400 6.03 4.38 8.75
N ILE A 401 5.85 3.18 9.33
CA ILE A 401 4.72 2.88 10.22
C ILE A 401 4.75 3.82 11.44
N ALA A 402 5.90 3.92 12.11
CA ALA A 402 6.06 4.78 13.29
C ALA A 402 5.74 6.25 12.97
N LEU A 403 6.22 6.75 11.85
CA LEU A 403 5.98 8.13 11.41
C LEU A 403 4.55 8.35 10.92
N SER A 404 3.94 7.39 10.23
CA SER A 404 2.56 7.48 9.75
C SER A 404 1.54 7.57 10.89
N TRP A 405 1.86 6.98 12.05
CA TRP A 405 1.01 7.05 13.24
C TRP A 405 0.89 8.48 13.81
N VAL A 406 1.90 9.31 13.62
CA VAL A 406 1.95 10.69 14.12
C VAL A 406 1.13 11.65 13.24
N VAL A 407 0.87 11.28 12.00
CA VAL A 407 0.10 12.13 11.08
C VAL A 407 -1.32 12.31 11.63
N PRO A 408 -1.79 13.55 11.79
CA PRO A 408 -3.14 13.80 12.25
C PRO A 408 -4.15 13.32 11.20
N CYS A 409 -4.91 12.27 11.54
CA CYS A 409 -5.96 11.74 10.68
C CYS A 409 -7.29 12.51 10.86
N ALA A 410 -8.31 12.14 10.10
CA ALA A 410 -9.62 12.76 10.12
C ALA A 410 -10.23 12.88 11.51
N SER A 411 -10.18 11.80 12.28
CA SER A 411 -10.70 11.80 13.66
C SER A 411 -9.92 12.72 14.58
N THR A 412 -8.60 12.83 14.40
CA THR A 412 -7.78 13.80 15.14
C THR A 412 -8.23 15.23 14.83
N TRP A 413 -8.50 15.55 13.56
CA TRP A 413 -9.02 16.85 13.16
C TRP A 413 -10.38 17.17 13.76
N GLY A 414 -11.28 16.17 13.83
CA GLY A 414 -12.58 16.32 14.47
C GLY A 414 -12.46 16.68 15.95
N VAL A 415 -11.64 15.93 16.70
CA VAL A 415 -11.41 16.17 18.13
C VAL A 415 -10.70 17.51 18.35
N VAL A 416 -9.62 17.77 17.62
CA VAL A 416 -8.86 19.03 17.77
C VAL A 416 -9.70 20.23 17.37
N GLY A 417 -10.49 20.12 16.30
CA GLY A 417 -11.39 21.19 15.86
C GLY A 417 -12.45 21.54 16.90
N LEU A 418 -13.07 20.51 17.50
CA LEU A 418 -14.04 20.71 18.57
C LEU A 418 -13.41 21.35 19.81
N VAL A 419 -12.35 20.74 20.32
CA VAL A 419 -11.69 21.20 21.56
C VAL A 419 -11.08 22.60 21.37
N SER A 420 -10.37 22.83 20.26
CA SER A 420 -9.75 24.13 20.01
C SER A 420 -10.79 25.24 19.78
N GLY A 421 -11.87 24.95 19.05
CA GLY A 421 -12.96 25.90 18.83
C GLY A 421 -13.70 26.26 20.13
N THR A 422 -13.93 25.27 20.99
CA THR A 422 -14.65 25.45 22.26
C THR A 422 -13.83 26.22 23.30
N PHE A 423 -12.58 25.86 23.52
CA PHE A 423 -11.76 26.41 24.60
C PHE A 423 -10.96 27.65 24.22
N PHE A 424 -10.56 27.75 22.95
CA PHE A 424 -9.65 28.79 22.50
C PHE A 424 -10.30 29.80 21.53
N GLY A 425 -11.51 29.56 21.05
CA GLY A 425 -12.21 30.45 20.14
C GLY A 425 -11.33 30.97 19.00
N ASN A 426 -11.02 32.27 18.99
CA ASN A 426 -10.12 32.87 17.98
C ASN A 426 -8.69 32.34 18.05
N GLY A 427 -8.27 31.73 19.16
CA GLY A 427 -6.97 31.08 19.34
C GLY A 427 -6.88 29.66 18.78
N ALA A 428 -7.96 29.09 18.26
CA ALA A 428 -8.01 27.72 17.74
C ALA A 428 -6.91 27.43 16.68
N ALA A 429 -6.61 28.42 15.85
CA ALA A 429 -5.54 28.31 14.85
C ALA A 429 -4.14 28.07 15.48
N VAL A 430 -3.88 28.67 16.64
CA VAL A 430 -2.59 28.51 17.35
C VAL A 430 -2.47 27.07 17.88
N VAL A 431 -3.58 26.49 18.39
CA VAL A 431 -3.60 25.10 18.86
C VAL A 431 -3.32 24.13 17.71
N VAL A 432 -3.92 24.36 16.54
CA VAL A 432 -3.67 23.58 15.34
C VAL A 432 -2.20 23.68 14.91
N LEU A 433 -1.63 24.87 14.89
CA LEU A 433 -0.20 25.07 14.58
C LEU A 433 0.72 24.38 15.59
N ALA A 434 0.38 24.45 16.89
CA ALA A 434 1.13 23.75 17.94
C ALA A 434 1.08 22.23 17.76
N LEU A 435 -0.07 21.67 17.38
CA LEU A 435 -0.19 20.24 17.05
C LEU A 435 0.74 19.83 15.91
N PHE A 436 0.79 20.62 14.84
CA PHE A 436 1.72 20.37 13.74
C PHE A 436 3.18 20.49 14.20
N ALA A 437 3.52 21.48 15.01
CA ALA A 437 4.88 21.64 15.53
C ALA A 437 5.31 20.40 16.36
N VAL A 438 4.40 19.89 17.21
CA VAL A 438 4.64 18.67 17.99
C VAL A 438 4.77 17.45 17.07
N ALA A 439 3.95 17.32 16.04
CA ALA A 439 4.05 16.23 15.07
C ALA A 439 5.39 16.27 14.32
N PHE A 440 5.82 17.43 13.84
CA PHE A 440 7.13 17.59 13.20
C PHE A 440 8.29 17.31 14.15
N LEU A 441 8.20 17.78 15.41
CA LEU A 441 9.20 17.49 16.44
C LEU A 441 9.31 15.97 16.69
N HIS A 442 8.17 15.29 16.78
CA HIS A 442 8.12 13.83 16.93
C HIS A 442 8.77 13.11 15.75
N ILE A 443 8.46 13.50 14.51
CA ILE A 443 9.08 12.96 13.30
C ILE A 443 10.60 13.14 13.38
N PHE A 444 11.08 14.32 13.77
CA PHE A 444 12.51 14.62 13.89
C PHE A 444 13.19 13.76 14.98
N ILE A 445 12.59 13.65 16.17
CA ILE A 445 13.10 12.86 17.28
C ILE A 445 13.16 11.38 16.89
N THR A 446 12.06 10.83 16.33
CA THR A 446 11.98 9.44 15.91
C THR A 446 13.04 9.12 14.85
N TYR A 447 13.25 10.00 13.89
CA TYR A 447 14.32 9.85 12.90
C TYR A 447 15.72 9.87 13.55
N LYS A 448 15.97 10.80 14.48
CA LYS A 448 17.28 10.93 15.15
C LYS A 448 17.61 9.71 16.02
N VAL A 449 16.61 9.16 16.70
CA VAL A 449 16.79 8.02 17.62
C VAL A 449 16.89 6.70 16.84
N PHE A 450 15.98 6.44 15.93
CA PHE A 450 15.84 5.14 15.26
C PHE A 450 16.41 5.11 13.84
N GLY A 451 16.57 6.26 13.20
CA GLY A 451 16.93 6.33 11.78
C GLY A 451 18.26 5.65 11.45
N ARG A 452 19.28 5.79 12.31
CA ARG A 452 20.58 5.14 12.12
C ARG A 452 20.54 3.63 12.37
N SER A 453 19.72 3.16 13.30
CA SER A 453 19.60 1.75 13.64
C SER A 453 18.82 0.96 12.62
N LEU A 454 17.74 1.55 12.08
CA LEU A 454 16.82 0.89 11.14
C LEU A 454 17.25 1.03 9.68
N ASN A 455 18.03 2.08 9.33
CA ASN A 455 18.46 2.36 7.97
C ASN A 455 19.95 2.03 7.78
N LYS A 456 20.31 0.75 7.83
CA LYS A 456 21.65 0.31 7.43
C LYS A 456 21.88 0.64 5.95
N VAL A 457 23.07 1.18 5.64
CA VAL A 457 23.47 1.71 4.33
C VAL A 457 23.42 0.66 3.21
N GLU A 458 23.49 -0.63 3.54
CA GLU A 458 23.58 -1.75 2.60
C GLU A 458 22.30 -2.02 1.76
N GLY A 459 21.20 -1.32 2.00
CA GLY A 459 19.93 -1.49 1.29
C GLY A 459 19.41 -0.26 0.55
N ARG A 460 20.21 0.78 0.34
CA ARG A 460 19.78 1.98 -0.39
C ARG A 460 19.80 1.76 -1.90
N THR A 461 18.87 1.00 -2.42
CA THR A 461 18.55 1.08 -3.85
C THR A 461 17.92 2.44 -4.11
N GLY A 462 18.58 3.27 -4.94
CA GLY A 462 18.00 4.53 -5.40
C GLY A 462 16.62 4.30 -6.01
N LEU A 463 15.72 5.27 -5.87
CA LEU A 463 14.39 5.18 -6.48
C LEU A 463 14.52 5.27 -8.00
N ILE A 464 14.61 4.14 -8.67
CA ILE A 464 14.42 4.06 -10.12
C ILE A 464 12.92 3.99 -10.35
N MET A 465 12.27 5.15 -10.49
CA MET A 465 10.85 5.24 -10.77
C MET A 465 10.63 5.90 -12.12
N GLU A 466 10.17 5.14 -13.09
CA GLU A 466 9.59 5.72 -14.29
C GLU A 466 8.21 6.30 -13.98
N LEU A 467 7.97 7.52 -14.47
CA LEU A 467 6.69 8.17 -14.29
C LEU A 467 5.70 7.63 -15.33
N PRO A 468 4.68 6.84 -14.93
CA PRO A 468 3.70 6.33 -15.87
C PRO A 468 2.98 7.49 -16.57
N PRO A 469 2.60 7.36 -17.85
CA PRO A 469 1.81 8.40 -18.51
C PRO A 469 0.46 8.58 -17.81
N TYR A 470 -0.07 9.81 -17.84
CA TYR A 470 -1.44 10.03 -17.36
C TYR A 470 -2.43 9.28 -18.23
N HIS A 471 -3.37 8.61 -17.62
CA HIS A 471 -4.48 7.95 -18.30
C HIS A 471 -5.84 8.34 -17.71
N LYS A 472 -6.90 8.08 -18.46
CA LYS A 472 -8.26 8.32 -17.98
C LYS A 472 -8.60 7.33 -16.88
N PRO A 473 -9.30 7.76 -15.82
CA PRO A 473 -9.63 6.88 -14.71
C PRO A 473 -10.57 5.75 -15.15
N HIS A 474 -10.32 4.56 -14.59
CA HIS A 474 -11.14 3.39 -14.78
C HIS A 474 -12.24 3.33 -13.72
N TRP A 475 -13.28 4.14 -13.88
CA TRP A 475 -14.33 4.36 -12.87
C TRP A 475 -14.87 3.08 -12.25
N LYS A 476 -15.11 2.02 -13.03
CA LYS A 476 -15.63 0.75 -12.52
C LYS A 476 -14.65 0.07 -11.54
N SER A 477 -13.37 0.08 -11.84
CA SER A 477 -12.31 -0.46 -10.98
C SER A 477 -12.14 0.39 -9.73
N LEU A 478 -12.13 1.73 -9.91
CA LEU A 478 -11.98 2.70 -8.83
C LEU A 478 -13.11 2.55 -7.79
N PHE A 479 -14.37 2.61 -8.22
CA PHE A 479 -15.52 2.45 -7.31
C PHE A 479 -15.52 1.07 -6.65
N GLY A 480 -15.21 -0.01 -7.39
CA GLY A 480 -15.10 -1.36 -6.84
C GLY A 480 -14.04 -1.43 -5.71
N SER A 481 -12.87 -0.84 -5.92
CA SER A 481 -11.80 -0.77 -4.91
C SER A 481 -12.21 0.07 -3.70
N VAL A 482 -12.85 1.24 -3.93
CA VAL A 482 -13.30 2.13 -2.85
C VAL A 482 -14.35 1.46 -1.98
N PHE A 483 -15.39 0.84 -2.57
CA PHE A 483 -16.43 0.14 -1.82
C PHE A 483 -15.88 -1.08 -1.08
N SER A 484 -14.95 -1.82 -1.65
CA SER A 484 -14.31 -2.95 -0.98
C SER A 484 -13.48 -2.49 0.23
N LYS A 485 -12.66 -1.43 0.07
CA LYS A 485 -11.90 -0.82 1.17
C LYS A 485 -12.83 -0.32 2.27
N MET A 486 -13.89 0.40 1.90
CA MET A 486 -14.89 0.92 2.83
C MET A 486 -15.60 -0.19 3.60
N GLY A 487 -16.06 -1.25 2.91
CA GLY A 487 -16.73 -2.39 3.55
C GLY A 487 -15.83 -3.10 4.57
N ASN A 488 -14.56 -3.29 4.26
CA ASN A 488 -13.58 -3.89 5.16
C ASN A 488 -13.30 -3.03 6.40
N VAL A 489 -13.19 -1.71 6.22
CA VAL A 489 -12.99 -0.78 7.34
C VAL A 489 -14.25 -0.71 8.19
N LEU A 490 -15.43 -0.55 7.58
CA LEU A 490 -16.71 -0.44 8.27
C LEU A 490 -17.01 -1.70 9.09
N SER A 491 -16.83 -2.90 8.55
CA SER A 491 -17.12 -4.16 9.27
C SER A 491 -16.22 -4.38 10.48
N ARG A 492 -14.96 -3.93 10.42
CA ARG A 492 -14.03 -4.00 11.57
C ARG A 492 -14.38 -2.93 12.60
N ALA A 493 -14.61 -1.69 12.16
CA ALA A 493 -14.95 -0.57 13.03
C ALA A 493 -16.27 -0.83 13.77
N LEU A 494 -17.32 -1.29 13.08
CA LEU A 494 -18.62 -1.60 13.69
C LEU A 494 -18.50 -2.55 14.86
N ARG A 495 -17.79 -3.66 14.69
CA ARG A 495 -17.62 -4.64 15.78
C ARG A 495 -16.98 -4.03 17.01
N ILE A 496 -15.91 -3.25 16.81
CA ILE A 496 -15.17 -2.64 17.93
C ILE A 496 -16.02 -1.53 18.57
N ILE A 497 -16.62 -0.65 17.79
CA ILE A 497 -17.39 0.49 18.28
C ILE A 497 -18.63 0.00 19.04
N ILE A 498 -19.35 -1.00 18.52
CA ILE A 498 -20.52 -1.59 19.23
C ILE A 498 -20.10 -2.20 20.56
N CYS A 499 -19.03 -3.02 20.59
CA CYS A 499 -18.55 -3.63 21.84
C CYS A 499 -18.21 -2.55 22.89
N ILE A 500 -17.46 -1.52 22.47
CA ILE A 500 -17.07 -0.42 23.37
C ILE A 500 -18.30 0.35 23.83
N SER A 501 -19.20 0.71 22.92
CA SER A 501 -20.41 1.45 23.23
C SER A 501 -21.31 0.69 24.23
N VAL A 502 -21.48 -0.61 24.05
CA VAL A 502 -22.25 -1.43 24.99
C VAL A 502 -21.58 -1.51 26.37
N ILE A 503 -20.25 -1.68 26.41
CA ILE A 503 -19.51 -1.73 27.70
C ILE A 503 -19.64 -0.39 28.43
N PHE A 504 -19.39 0.75 27.75
CA PHE A 504 -19.53 2.07 28.38
C PHE A 504 -20.96 2.38 28.78
N TRP A 505 -21.94 1.98 27.95
CA TRP A 505 -23.34 2.12 28.28
C TRP A 505 -23.71 1.31 29.55
N LEU A 506 -23.27 0.06 29.67
CA LEU A 506 -23.50 -0.76 30.86
C LEU A 506 -22.89 -0.12 32.12
N LEU A 507 -21.69 0.45 32.00
CA LEU A 507 -21.03 1.13 33.12
C LEU A 507 -21.72 2.45 33.48
N SER A 508 -22.30 3.14 32.50
CA SER A 508 -22.99 4.43 32.68
C SER A 508 -24.48 4.27 33.01
N TYR A 509 -25.05 3.08 32.83
CA TYR A 509 -26.47 2.84 33.05
C TYR A 509 -26.83 2.97 34.53
N SER A 510 -27.90 3.70 34.82
CA SER A 510 -28.55 3.77 36.13
C SER A 510 -30.05 3.61 35.95
N ALA A 511 -30.67 2.79 36.79
CA ALA A 511 -32.12 2.53 36.78
C ALA A 511 -32.94 3.82 37.06
N ASP A 512 -32.37 4.74 37.85
CA ASP A 512 -33.00 6.01 38.25
C ASP A 512 -32.76 7.13 37.22
N GLY A 513 -32.09 6.84 36.10
CA GLY A 513 -31.76 7.87 35.10
C GLY A 513 -30.72 8.90 35.53
N ASN A 514 -30.17 8.78 36.73
CA ASN A 514 -29.16 9.69 37.25
C ASN A 514 -27.73 9.06 37.10
N VAL A 515 -26.90 9.69 36.29
CA VAL A 515 -25.52 9.23 36.05
C VAL A 515 -24.70 9.15 37.34
N ALA A 516 -25.01 9.94 38.36
CA ALA A 516 -24.32 9.91 39.66
C ALA A 516 -24.44 8.56 40.40
N ASN A 517 -25.48 7.77 40.11
CA ASN A 517 -25.67 6.43 40.67
C ASN A 517 -25.03 5.31 39.84
N SER A 518 -24.44 5.65 38.69
CA SER A 518 -23.80 4.67 37.78
C SER A 518 -22.48 4.15 38.33
N ILE A 519 -22.07 2.97 37.81
CA ILE A 519 -20.79 2.35 38.16
C ILE A 519 -19.63 3.24 37.73
N ILE A 520 -19.72 3.84 36.54
CA ILE A 520 -18.65 4.69 36.00
C ILE A 520 -18.42 5.95 36.86
N TYR A 521 -19.48 6.51 37.45
CA TYR A 521 -19.35 7.64 38.35
C TYR A 521 -18.63 7.25 39.65
N LYS A 522 -18.97 6.12 40.26
CA LYS A 522 -18.29 5.60 41.46
C LYS A 522 -16.81 5.30 41.20
N VAL A 523 -16.50 4.70 40.08
CA VAL A 523 -15.11 4.45 39.66
C VAL A 523 -14.38 5.77 39.40
N GLY A 524 -15.05 6.71 38.74
CA GLY A 524 -14.52 8.03 38.43
C GLY A 524 -14.16 8.83 39.68
N THR A 525 -15.07 8.92 40.62
CA THR A 525 -14.83 9.64 41.90
C THR A 525 -13.77 8.95 42.76
N PHE A 526 -13.64 7.63 42.68
CA PHE A 526 -12.54 6.89 43.34
C PHE A 526 -11.16 7.22 42.73
N ILE A 527 -11.08 7.46 41.42
CA ILE A 527 -9.84 7.77 40.71
C ILE A 527 -9.53 9.29 40.76
N GLU A 528 -10.51 10.13 41.06
CA GLU A 528 -10.39 11.59 41.04
C GLU A 528 -9.18 12.16 41.84
N PRO A 529 -8.82 11.64 43.03
CA PRO A 529 -7.62 12.08 43.74
C PRO A 529 -6.32 11.93 42.96
N VAL A 530 -6.26 10.88 42.10
CA VAL A 530 -5.10 10.63 41.24
C VAL A 530 -5.11 11.50 40.00
N THR A 531 -6.28 11.65 39.38
CA THR A 531 -6.41 12.44 38.15
C THR A 531 -6.28 13.94 38.39
N SER A 532 -6.69 14.43 39.56
CA SER A 532 -6.52 15.81 39.97
C SER A 532 -5.04 16.22 40.11
N LEU A 533 -4.13 15.28 40.42
CA LEU A 533 -2.68 15.56 40.41
C LEU A 533 -2.17 15.95 39.00
N PHE A 534 -2.84 15.50 37.96
CA PHE A 534 -2.55 15.87 36.57
C PHE A 534 -3.39 17.04 36.07
N GLY A 535 -4.20 17.68 36.93
CA GLY A 535 -5.09 18.76 36.55
C GLY A 535 -6.26 18.33 35.67
N LEU A 536 -6.59 17.02 35.65
CA LEU A 536 -7.66 16.47 34.83
C LEU A 536 -8.83 15.99 35.70
N PRO A 537 -10.07 16.42 35.44
CA PRO A 537 -11.25 15.82 36.06
C PRO A 537 -11.38 14.36 35.60
N TRP A 538 -11.91 13.49 36.45
CA TRP A 538 -12.00 12.06 36.18
C TRP A 538 -12.73 11.72 34.86
N GLN A 539 -13.70 12.52 34.45
CA GLN A 539 -14.44 12.37 33.19
C GLN A 539 -13.51 12.48 31.98
N LEU A 540 -12.63 13.49 31.97
CA LEU A 540 -11.63 13.64 30.91
C LEU A 540 -10.59 12.53 30.92
N PHE A 541 -10.21 12.04 32.10
CA PHE A 541 -9.29 10.91 32.21
C PHE A 541 -9.89 9.64 31.63
N ILE A 542 -11.15 9.32 31.96
CA ILE A 542 -11.84 8.14 31.38
C ILE A 542 -12.01 8.30 29.85
N ALA A 543 -12.34 9.49 29.37
CA ALA A 543 -12.40 9.78 27.94
C ALA A 543 -11.03 9.59 27.27
N PHE A 544 -9.94 9.98 27.94
CA PHE A 544 -8.59 9.76 27.47
C PHE A 544 -8.25 8.25 27.40
N VAL A 545 -8.59 7.48 28.43
CA VAL A 545 -8.41 6.00 28.41
C VAL A 545 -9.23 5.38 27.28
N ALA A 546 -10.47 5.82 27.07
CA ALA A 546 -11.30 5.35 25.96
C ALA A 546 -10.69 5.68 24.59
N SER A 547 -9.96 6.79 24.48
CA SER A 547 -9.27 7.17 23.24
C SER A 547 -8.16 6.20 22.83
N ALA A 548 -7.60 5.43 23.76
CA ALA A 548 -6.63 4.38 23.47
C ALA A 548 -7.23 3.23 22.63
N MET A 549 -8.54 2.99 22.75
CA MET A 549 -9.27 1.99 21.96
C MET A 549 -9.73 2.54 20.60
N GLY A 550 -10.00 3.86 20.55
CA GLY A 550 -10.37 4.60 19.34
C GLY A 550 -10.50 6.08 19.67
N LYS A 551 -9.80 6.93 18.94
CA LYS A 551 -9.75 8.38 19.20
C LYS A 551 -11.16 9.01 19.26
N GLU A 552 -12.06 8.49 18.47
CA GLU A 552 -13.47 8.90 18.37
C GLU A 552 -14.28 8.54 19.62
N ALA A 553 -13.92 7.43 20.26
CA ALA A 553 -14.62 6.99 21.47
C ALA A 553 -14.53 8.04 22.60
N SER A 554 -13.48 8.85 22.63
CA SER A 554 -13.33 9.92 23.61
C SER A 554 -14.45 10.93 23.54
N LEU A 555 -14.89 11.33 22.33
CA LEU A 555 -15.99 12.28 22.15
C LEU A 555 -17.32 11.68 22.61
N GLY A 556 -17.59 10.42 22.26
CA GLY A 556 -18.81 9.73 22.71
C GLY A 556 -18.87 9.56 24.22
N VAL A 557 -17.74 9.20 24.85
CA VAL A 557 -17.62 9.08 26.30
C VAL A 557 -17.77 10.44 26.98
N MET A 558 -17.13 11.48 26.47
CA MET A 558 -17.30 12.84 27.00
C MET A 558 -18.75 13.29 26.90
N ALA A 559 -19.39 13.10 25.74
CA ALA A 559 -20.79 13.44 25.56
C ALA A 559 -21.70 12.75 26.59
N SER A 560 -21.47 11.46 26.86
CA SER A 560 -22.26 10.69 27.82
C SER A 560 -21.99 11.06 29.28
N LEU A 561 -20.76 11.44 29.65
CA LEU A 561 -20.36 11.75 31.01
C LEU A 561 -20.67 13.19 31.44
N PHE A 562 -20.65 14.17 30.49
CA PHE A 562 -20.96 15.56 30.75
C PHE A 562 -22.45 15.90 30.59
N ASN A 563 -23.22 15.01 29.95
CA ASN A 563 -24.65 15.18 29.79
C ASN A 563 -25.39 14.67 31.05
N THR A 564 -25.56 15.51 32.05
CA THR A 564 -26.24 15.20 33.31
C THR A 564 -27.77 15.22 33.21
N GLY A 565 -28.33 15.30 32.01
CA GLY A 565 -29.76 15.24 31.73
C GLY A 565 -30.35 13.83 31.77
N SER A 566 -31.69 13.76 31.90
CA SER A 566 -32.43 12.50 31.88
C SER A 566 -32.09 11.67 30.61
N ILE A 567 -32.26 10.35 30.68
CA ILE A 567 -32.06 9.41 29.54
C ILE A 567 -32.79 9.91 28.27
N TRP A 568 -33.90 10.63 28.44
CA TRP A 568 -34.69 11.22 27.34
C TRP A 568 -33.99 12.43 26.69
N ALA A 569 -33.33 13.26 27.43
CA ALA A 569 -32.51 14.34 26.87
C ALA A 569 -31.30 13.78 26.10
N ALA A 570 -30.75 12.64 26.51
CA ALA A 570 -29.69 11.95 25.80
C ALA A 570 -30.16 11.36 24.46
N ILE A 571 -31.41 10.91 24.35
CA ILE A 571 -32.00 10.41 23.09
C ILE A 571 -32.20 11.57 22.10
N GLU A 572 -32.72 12.70 22.55
CA GLU A 572 -32.89 13.91 21.71
C GLU A 572 -31.55 14.51 21.28
N GLN A 573 -30.56 14.52 22.17
CA GLN A 573 -29.23 15.13 21.90
C GLN A 573 -28.25 14.17 21.20
N SER A 574 -28.37 12.86 21.31
CA SER A 574 -27.55 11.92 20.53
C SER A 574 -27.89 11.96 19.03
N ALA A 575 -29.06 12.44 18.68
CA ALA A 575 -29.47 12.66 17.31
C ALA A 575 -28.76 13.87 16.65
N THR A 576 -28.45 14.88 17.45
CA THR A 576 -27.61 16.01 17.05
C THR A 576 -26.51 16.12 18.10
N VAL A 577 -25.23 15.89 17.72
CA VAL A 577 -24.11 16.31 18.55
C VAL A 577 -24.19 17.85 18.56
N ASP A 578 -25.00 18.39 19.46
CA ASP A 578 -25.05 19.83 19.68
C ASP A 578 -23.73 20.22 20.35
N THR A 579 -22.77 20.60 19.50
CA THR A 579 -21.46 21.07 19.93
C THR A 579 -21.55 22.25 20.88
N ALA A 580 -22.63 23.04 20.81
CA ALA A 580 -22.87 24.17 21.71
C ALA A 580 -23.26 23.71 23.11
N ALA A 581 -24.12 22.71 23.26
CA ALA A 581 -24.50 22.16 24.57
C ALA A 581 -23.34 21.42 25.23
N LEU A 582 -22.54 20.68 24.44
CA LEU A 582 -21.32 20.02 24.92
C LEU A 582 -20.30 21.03 25.42
N SER A 583 -20.13 22.17 24.72
CA SER A 583 -19.21 23.23 25.09
C SER A 583 -19.56 23.91 26.39
N THR A 584 -20.84 24.20 26.60
CA THR A 584 -21.33 24.84 27.84
C THR A 584 -21.22 23.93 29.06
N SER A 585 -21.52 22.64 28.91
CA SER A 585 -21.39 21.67 30.00
C SER A 585 -19.92 21.38 30.35
N MET A 586 -19.02 21.28 29.35
CA MET A 586 -17.58 21.12 29.58
C MET A 586 -16.97 22.35 30.27
N LEU A 587 -17.33 23.57 29.85
CA LEU A 587 -16.85 24.81 30.47
C LEU A 587 -17.32 24.92 31.92
N SER A 588 -18.54 24.51 32.26
CA SER A 588 -19.07 24.56 33.63
C SER A 588 -18.37 23.59 34.59
N VAL A 589 -17.84 22.47 34.09
CA VAL A 589 -17.10 21.48 34.91
C VAL A 589 -15.63 21.89 35.08
N ILE A 590 -15.02 22.49 34.07
CA ILE A 590 -13.61 22.91 34.12
C ILE A 590 -13.45 24.25 34.89
N SER A 591 -14.50 25.05 34.98
CA SER A 591 -14.49 26.30 35.77
C SER A 591 -14.73 26.08 37.26
N ARG A 592 -15.04 24.87 37.70
CA ARG A 592 -15.10 24.45 39.11
C ARG A 592 -13.81 23.82 39.55
#